data_054e981d4cb19ba4e6720ccfdf85a538
#
_entry.id   054e981d4cb19ba4e6720ccfdf85a538
#
_cell.length_a   1.000
_cell.length_b   1.000
_cell.length_c   1.000
_cell.angle_alpha   90.00
_cell.angle_beta   90.00
_cell.angle_gamma   90.00
#
_symmetry.space_group_name_H-M   'P 1'
#
loop_
_entity.id
_entity.type
_entity.pdbx_description
1 polymer ?
#
loop_
_entity_poly.entity_id
_entity_poly.type
_entity_poly.pdbx_seq_one_letter_code
_entity_poly.pdbx_strand_id
1 'polypeptide(L)'
;MVAGPVSKFELVFKSMSENILKNIFWCKNCVMMSTRPRLTFDSRGFCTACQWAEEKKKIDWSKRQKLLEKLLQKHKSKNSGYDCITTVSGGKDGSYVSHNIKNKYGMNPLTVTFRPSMETQLGMENLKSFVESGFDHIHVTANMEVLRILNRIGLIEMGFPYYGWLIGIHTSVFRIAQQMKINLIFYAEDGEVAEWLKAAPC
;
A
#
# COMPACT_ATOMS: atom_id res chain seq x y z
N MET A 1 -22.18 47.37 13.81
CA MET A 1 -22.27 46.20 12.90
C MET A 1 -23.05 45.14 13.63
N VAL A 2 -24.30 44.87 13.22
CA VAL A 2 -25.15 43.84 13.83
C VAL A 2 -24.77 42.51 13.15
N ALA A 3 -24.30 41.53 13.92
CA ALA A 3 -24.02 40.18 13.41
C ALA A 3 -25.36 39.59 12.92
N GLY A 4 -25.42 39.21 11.67
CA GLY A 4 -26.58 38.53 11.07
C GLY A 4 -26.83 37.16 11.73
N PRO A 5 -28.06 36.61 11.60
CA PRO A 5 -28.37 35.31 12.20
C PRO A 5 -27.45 34.20 11.70
N VAL A 6 -26.80 33.50 12.63
CA VAL A 6 -25.95 32.34 12.37
C VAL A 6 -26.78 31.27 11.66
N SER A 7 -26.29 30.74 10.54
CA SER A 7 -27.04 29.76 9.76
C SER A 7 -27.22 28.45 10.56
N LYS A 8 -28.34 27.74 10.32
CA LYS A 8 -28.59 26.43 10.95
C LYS A 8 -27.47 25.44 10.72
N PHE A 9 -26.77 25.59 9.59
CA PHE A 9 -25.61 24.79 9.22
C PHE A 9 -24.39 25.10 10.11
N GLU A 10 -24.12 26.38 10.39
CA GLU A 10 -23.01 26.80 11.27
C GLU A 10 -23.25 26.35 12.73
N LEU A 11 -24.50 26.36 13.21
CA LEU A 11 -24.84 25.86 14.54
C LEU A 11 -24.64 24.35 14.65
N VAL A 12 -25.04 23.57 13.63
CA VAL A 12 -24.84 22.12 13.58
C VAL A 12 -23.34 21.80 13.51
N PHE A 13 -22.58 22.51 12.66
CA PHE A 13 -21.15 22.31 12.51
C PHE A 13 -20.40 22.66 13.81
N LYS A 14 -20.78 23.73 14.48
CA LYS A 14 -20.20 24.15 15.77
C LYS A 14 -20.48 23.12 16.87
N SER A 15 -21.73 22.66 16.99
CA SER A 15 -22.11 21.62 17.97
C SER A 15 -21.41 20.26 17.70
N MET A 16 -21.27 19.85 16.43
CA MET A 16 -20.52 18.67 16.06
C MET A 16 -19.02 18.82 16.37
N SER A 17 -18.42 19.97 16.07
CA SER A 17 -17.00 20.22 16.36
C SER A 17 -16.73 20.25 17.88
N GLU A 18 -17.61 20.88 18.68
CA GLU A 18 -17.44 20.89 20.13
C GLU A 18 -17.60 19.52 20.78
N ASN A 19 -18.48 18.65 20.26
CA ASN A 19 -18.63 17.27 20.74
C ASN A 19 -17.45 16.37 20.31
N ILE A 20 -16.92 16.57 19.11
CA ILE A 20 -15.73 15.85 18.65
C ILE A 20 -14.51 16.23 19.49
N LEU A 21 -14.31 17.52 19.77
CA LEU A 21 -13.17 18.01 20.54
C LEU A 21 -13.18 17.54 22.00
N LYS A 22 -14.36 17.35 22.62
CA LYS A 22 -14.46 16.88 24.01
C LYS A 22 -14.02 15.44 24.24
N ASN A 23 -13.97 14.62 23.19
CA ASN A 23 -13.65 13.21 23.27
C ASN A 23 -12.31 12.84 22.61
N ILE A 24 -11.48 13.84 22.29
CA ILE A 24 -10.16 13.57 21.71
C ILE A 24 -9.18 13.19 22.82
N PHE A 25 -8.54 12.04 22.66
CA PHE A 25 -7.47 11.60 23.54
C PHE A 25 -6.35 10.97 22.73
N TRP A 26 -5.20 10.81 23.35
CA TRP A 26 -4.00 10.22 22.74
C TRP A 26 -3.69 8.85 23.32
N CYS A 27 -3.03 8.04 22.51
CA CYS A 27 -2.50 6.79 22.97
C CYS A 27 -1.54 7.01 24.15
N LYS A 28 -1.68 6.23 25.22
CA LYS A 28 -0.82 6.33 26.41
C LYS A 28 0.63 5.87 26.15
N ASN A 29 0.90 5.20 25.03
CA ASN A 29 2.23 4.68 24.70
C ASN A 29 2.89 5.40 23.51
N CYS A 30 2.14 6.10 22.66
CA CYS A 30 2.68 6.86 21.54
C CYS A 30 1.83 8.13 21.28
N VAL A 31 2.16 8.88 20.23
CA VAL A 31 1.50 10.15 19.88
C VAL A 31 0.23 9.98 19.03
N MET A 32 -0.28 8.77 18.87
CA MET A 32 -1.45 8.52 18.02
C MET A 32 -2.73 9.06 18.66
N MET A 33 -3.50 9.81 17.87
CA MET A 33 -4.72 10.47 18.30
C MET A 33 -5.97 9.62 18.00
N SER A 34 -6.98 9.66 18.88
CA SER A 34 -8.21 8.86 18.76
C SER A 34 -9.08 9.18 17.56
N THR A 35 -8.87 10.32 16.90
CA THR A 35 -9.62 10.73 15.70
C THR A 35 -9.16 10.06 14.42
N ARG A 36 -8.04 9.30 14.45
CA ARG A 36 -7.57 8.59 13.25
C ARG A 36 -8.54 7.46 12.89
N PRO A 37 -9.03 7.40 11.64
CA PRO A 37 -9.93 6.34 11.20
C PRO A 37 -9.35 4.94 11.44
N ARG A 38 -10.21 3.99 11.81
CA ARG A 38 -9.86 2.57 12.06
C ARG A 38 -8.87 2.34 13.18
N LEU A 39 -8.63 3.32 14.04
CA LEU A 39 -7.80 3.19 15.21
C LEU A 39 -8.67 2.82 16.42
N THR A 40 -8.32 1.75 17.11
CA THR A 40 -8.94 1.33 18.37
C THR A 40 -7.92 1.34 19.51
N PHE A 41 -8.42 1.34 20.73
CA PHE A 41 -7.59 1.36 21.93
C PHE A 41 -8.00 0.22 22.86
N ASP A 42 -7.03 -0.44 23.47
CA ASP A 42 -7.26 -1.47 24.49
C ASP A 42 -7.55 -0.86 25.88
N SER A 43 -7.80 -1.70 26.87
CA SER A 43 -8.08 -1.28 28.25
C SER A 43 -6.94 -0.50 28.92
N ARG A 44 -5.71 -0.63 28.43
CA ARG A 44 -4.53 0.14 28.86
C ARG A 44 -4.50 1.54 28.23
N GLY A 45 -5.33 1.80 27.22
CA GLY A 45 -5.30 3.01 26.42
C GLY A 45 -4.21 2.98 25.33
N PHE A 46 -3.74 1.80 24.92
CA PHE A 46 -2.76 1.63 23.85
C PHE A 46 -3.50 1.48 22.52
N CYS A 47 -3.06 2.24 21.50
CA CYS A 47 -3.65 2.14 20.18
C CYS A 47 -3.29 0.85 19.45
N THR A 48 -4.05 0.49 18.43
CA THR A 48 -3.83 -0.72 17.62
C THR A 48 -2.40 -0.82 17.07
N ALA A 49 -1.77 0.30 16.71
CA ALA A 49 -0.38 0.30 16.24
C ALA A 49 0.62 -0.12 17.34
N CYS A 50 0.39 0.30 18.59
CA CYS A 50 1.21 -0.14 19.72
C CYS A 50 0.99 -1.61 20.05
N GLN A 51 -0.26 -2.06 20.03
CA GLN A 51 -0.61 -3.48 20.20
C GLN A 51 0.09 -4.33 19.12
N TRP A 52 0.05 -3.88 17.86
CA TRP A 52 0.75 -4.56 16.77
C TRP A 52 2.27 -4.59 16.97
N ALA A 53 2.86 -3.50 17.48
CA ALA A 53 4.28 -3.48 17.81
C ALA A 53 4.65 -4.51 18.91
N GLU A 54 3.75 -4.75 19.86
CA GLU A 54 3.92 -5.83 20.86
C GLU A 54 3.78 -7.22 20.23
N GLU A 55 2.80 -7.42 19.34
CA GLU A 55 2.59 -8.67 18.62
C GLU A 55 3.77 -9.02 17.71
N LYS A 56 4.37 -8.04 17.04
CA LYS A 56 5.57 -8.23 16.21
C LYS A 56 6.74 -8.84 16.99
N LYS A 57 6.87 -8.52 18.29
CA LYS A 57 7.93 -9.10 19.15
C LYS A 57 7.72 -10.58 19.46
N LYS A 58 6.49 -11.07 19.38
CA LYS A 58 6.14 -12.48 19.62
C LYS A 58 6.29 -13.36 18.39
N ILE A 59 6.48 -12.75 17.21
CA ILE A 59 6.60 -13.49 15.95
C ILE A 59 7.94 -14.21 15.89
N ASP A 60 7.90 -15.51 15.65
CA ASP A 60 9.09 -16.30 15.31
C ASP A 60 9.51 -16.01 13.86
N TRP A 61 10.39 -15.03 13.72
CA TRP A 61 10.89 -14.59 12.41
C TRP A 61 11.71 -15.68 11.70
N SER A 62 12.40 -16.55 12.43
CA SER A 62 13.16 -17.67 11.87
C SER A 62 12.21 -18.67 11.20
N LYS A 63 11.10 -18.98 11.85
CA LYS A 63 10.05 -19.82 11.26
C LYS A 63 9.42 -19.17 10.04
N ARG A 64 9.15 -17.85 10.11
CA ARG A 64 8.62 -17.09 8.96
C ARG A 64 9.58 -17.10 7.77
N GLN A 65 10.87 -16.92 8.02
CA GLN A 65 11.89 -16.98 6.97
C GLN A 65 11.91 -18.36 6.29
N LYS A 66 11.90 -19.45 7.05
CA LYS A 66 11.85 -20.81 6.48
C LYS A 66 10.59 -21.05 5.63
N LEU A 67 9.45 -20.51 6.05
CA LEU A 67 8.22 -20.58 5.25
C LEU A 67 8.33 -19.80 3.95
N LEU A 68 8.93 -18.60 3.97
CA LEU A 68 9.20 -17.82 2.77
C LEU A 68 10.13 -18.59 1.83
N GLU A 69 11.25 -19.10 2.32
CA GLU A 69 12.20 -19.87 1.51
C GLU A 69 11.54 -21.08 0.84
N LYS A 70 10.70 -21.80 1.58
CA LYS A 70 9.92 -22.91 1.03
C LYS A 70 8.96 -22.47 -0.09
N LEU A 71 8.29 -21.32 0.11
CA LEU A 71 7.40 -20.72 -0.89
C LEU A 71 8.17 -20.35 -2.16
N LEU A 72 9.32 -19.68 -2.00
CA LEU A 72 10.18 -19.27 -3.11
C LEU A 72 10.68 -20.48 -3.91
N GLN A 73 11.16 -21.54 -3.24
CA GLN A 73 11.60 -22.77 -3.89
C GLN A 73 10.49 -23.44 -4.70
N LYS A 74 9.25 -23.41 -4.21
CA LYS A 74 8.09 -23.94 -4.94
C LYS A 74 7.83 -23.20 -6.26
N HIS A 75 8.09 -21.90 -6.29
CA HIS A 75 7.81 -21.04 -7.45
C HIS A 75 9.03 -20.75 -8.31
N LYS A 76 10.20 -21.24 -7.93
CA LYS A 76 11.42 -21.08 -8.73
C LYS A 76 11.25 -21.79 -10.06
N SER A 77 11.40 -21.06 -11.16
CA SER A 77 11.31 -21.61 -12.51
C SER A 77 12.43 -22.63 -12.77
N LYS A 78 12.08 -23.73 -13.42
CA LYS A 78 13.05 -24.71 -13.89
C LYS A 78 13.68 -24.30 -15.24
N ASN A 79 13.02 -23.40 -15.94
CA ASN A 79 13.45 -22.84 -17.21
C ASN A 79 13.79 -21.36 -16.97
N SER A 80 14.54 -20.72 -17.82
CA SER A 80 15.02 -19.33 -17.69
C SER A 80 13.94 -18.23 -17.70
N GLY A 81 12.72 -18.55 -17.25
CA GLY A 81 11.61 -17.61 -17.13
C GLY A 81 11.61 -16.82 -15.81
N TYR A 82 10.65 -15.91 -15.67
CA TYR A 82 10.46 -15.17 -14.43
C TYR A 82 9.81 -16.05 -13.36
N ASP A 83 10.31 -15.95 -12.14
CA ASP A 83 9.83 -16.71 -10.99
C ASP A 83 8.66 -16.03 -10.29
N CYS A 84 8.66 -14.71 -10.31
CA CYS A 84 7.68 -13.89 -9.63
C CYS A 84 7.59 -12.48 -10.26
N ILE A 85 6.55 -11.75 -9.87
CA ILE A 85 6.44 -10.31 -10.12
C ILE A 85 6.72 -9.57 -8.80
N THR A 86 7.44 -8.46 -8.87
CA THR A 86 7.58 -7.50 -7.78
C THR A 86 7.09 -6.13 -8.24
N THR A 87 6.30 -5.46 -7.41
CA THR A 87 5.82 -4.12 -7.72
C THR A 87 6.81 -3.07 -7.25
N VAL A 88 7.13 -2.12 -8.12
CA VAL A 88 8.07 -1.04 -7.83
C VAL A 88 7.50 0.31 -8.29
N SER A 89 7.85 1.37 -7.60
CA SER A 89 7.41 2.75 -7.90
C SER A 89 8.55 3.77 -7.91
N GLY A 90 9.80 3.29 -7.85
CA GLY A 90 10.96 4.14 -7.56
C GLY A 90 11.11 4.49 -6.07
N GLY A 91 10.22 3.97 -5.22
CA GLY A 91 10.31 4.08 -3.76
C GLY A 91 11.22 3.01 -3.14
N LYS A 92 11.59 3.21 -1.88
CA LYS A 92 12.53 2.33 -1.14
C LYS A 92 12.00 0.91 -0.94
N ASP A 93 10.70 0.75 -0.70
CA ASP A 93 10.12 -0.52 -0.25
C ASP A 93 10.08 -1.53 -1.41
N GLY A 94 9.56 -1.15 -2.59
CA GLY A 94 9.57 -1.98 -3.80
C GLY A 94 10.98 -2.34 -4.25
N SER A 95 11.90 -1.38 -4.21
CA SER A 95 13.30 -1.59 -4.55
C SER A 95 13.97 -2.58 -3.58
N TYR A 96 13.73 -2.44 -2.27
CA TYR A 96 14.26 -3.33 -1.25
C TYR A 96 13.75 -4.76 -1.40
N VAL A 97 12.44 -4.93 -1.60
CA VAL A 97 11.84 -6.26 -1.82
C VAL A 97 12.43 -6.92 -3.06
N SER A 98 12.46 -6.21 -4.19
CA SER A 98 12.99 -6.73 -5.46
C SER A 98 14.46 -7.11 -5.35
N HIS A 99 15.27 -6.27 -4.71
CA HIS A 99 16.69 -6.53 -4.46
C HIS A 99 16.90 -7.81 -3.62
N ASN A 100 16.15 -7.98 -2.53
CA ASN A 100 16.27 -9.19 -1.71
C ASN A 100 15.82 -10.44 -2.45
N ILE A 101 14.69 -10.38 -3.18
CA ILE A 101 14.18 -11.50 -3.97
C ILE A 101 15.23 -11.96 -4.97
N LYS A 102 15.87 -11.01 -5.67
CA LYS A 102 16.92 -11.33 -6.66
C LYS A 102 18.23 -11.77 -6.00
N ASN A 103 18.80 -10.94 -5.15
CA ASN A 103 20.19 -11.12 -4.71
C ASN A 103 20.33 -12.02 -3.48
N LYS A 104 19.38 -12.00 -2.55
CA LYS A 104 19.43 -12.86 -1.36
C LYS A 104 18.84 -14.24 -1.62
N TYR A 105 17.74 -14.31 -2.38
CA TYR A 105 17.02 -15.57 -2.60
C TYR A 105 17.25 -16.17 -3.99
N GLY A 106 17.99 -15.49 -4.87
CA GLY A 106 18.38 -16.01 -6.20
C GLY A 106 17.18 -16.27 -7.12
N MET A 107 16.10 -15.50 -6.96
CA MET A 107 14.94 -15.54 -7.84
C MET A 107 15.14 -14.62 -9.04
N ASN A 108 14.40 -14.86 -10.12
CA ASN A 108 14.36 -13.99 -11.30
C ASN A 108 13.04 -13.19 -11.32
N PRO A 109 12.95 -12.01 -10.67
CA PRO A 109 11.73 -11.22 -10.64
C PRO A 109 11.56 -10.40 -11.92
N LEU A 110 10.32 -10.37 -12.45
CA LEU A 110 9.86 -9.33 -13.36
C LEU A 110 9.33 -8.17 -12.51
N THR A 111 9.85 -6.97 -12.72
CA THR A 111 9.39 -5.80 -11.98
C THR A 111 8.30 -5.05 -12.76
N VAL A 112 7.28 -4.53 -12.08
CA VAL A 112 6.16 -3.85 -12.71
C VAL A 112 5.85 -2.55 -11.99
N THR A 113 5.70 -1.47 -12.76
CA THR A 113 5.17 -0.18 -12.30
C THR A 113 3.89 0.16 -13.05
N PHE A 114 2.87 0.59 -12.34
CA PHE A 114 1.73 1.27 -12.94
C PHE A 114 1.92 2.78 -12.76
N ARG A 115 1.95 3.49 -13.88
CA ARG A 115 2.24 4.92 -13.93
C ARG A 115 1.28 5.73 -13.04
N PRO A 116 1.77 6.51 -12.07
CA PRO A 116 0.92 7.40 -11.29
C PRO A 116 0.40 8.56 -12.15
N SER A 117 -0.72 9.15 -11.73
CA SER A 117 -1.31 10.31 -12.42
C SER A 117 -0.42 11.54 -12.41
N MET A 118 0.42 11.67 -11.38
CA MET A 118 1.40 12.74 -11.23
C MET A 118 2.75 12.13 -10.85
N GLU A 119 3.68 12.16 -11.78
CA GLU A 119 5.05 11.70 -11.54
C GLU A 119 5.91 12.88 -11.08
N THR A 120 6.74 12.65 -10.07
CA THR A 120 7.81 13.59 -9.71
C THR A 120 9.06 13.25 -10.48
N GLN A 121 9.88 14.26 -10.81
CA GLN A 121 11.16 14.05 -11.49
C GLN A 121 12.04 13.07 -10.69
N LEU A 122 12.15 13.27 -9.38
CA LEU A 122 12.92 12.38 -8.51
C LEU A 122 12.40 10.93 -8.54
N GLY A 123 11.08 10.73 -8.57
CA GLY A 123 10.48 9.39 -8.68
C GLY A 123 10.84 8.69 -9.98
N MET A 124 10.84 9.43 -11.09
CA MET A 124 11.25 8.90 -12.40
C MET A 124 12.76 8.55 -12.45
N GLU A 125 13.60 9.41 -11.90
CA GLU A 125 15.05 9.18 -11.81
C GLU A 125 15.38 7.96 -10.94
N ASN A 126 14.69 7.81 -9.80
CA ASN A 126 14.85 6.65 -8.93
C ASN A 126 14.40 5.35 -9.62
N LEU A 127 13.26 5.38 -10.31
CA LEU A 127 12.78 4.21 -11.06
C LEU A 127 13.75 3.83 -12.17
N LYS A 128 14.27 4.82 -12.91
CA LYS A 128 15.28 4.62 -13.95
C LYS A 128 16.54 3.96 -13.37
N SER A 129 17.09 4.52 -12.31
CA SER A 129 18.29 3.98 -11.63
C SER A 129 18.04 2.55 -11.13
N PHE A 130 16.84 2.28 -10.61
CA PHE A 130 16.47 0.94 -10.19
C PHE A 130 16.47 -0.05 -11.36
N VAL A 131 15.86 0.29 -12.49
CA VAL A 131 15.83 -0.58 -13.69
C VAL A 131 17.23 -0.80 -14.23
N GLU A 132 18.04 0.26 -14.34
CA GLU A 132 19.44 0.20 -14.81
C GLU A 132 20.34 -0.64 -13.89
N SER A 133 19.92 -0.90 -12.65
CA SER A 133 20.64 -1.80 -11.74
C SER A 133 20.48 -3.30 -12.09
N GLY A 134 19.83 -3.61 -13.21
CA GLY A 134 19.77 -4.95 -13.80
C GLY A 134 18.47 -5.69 -13.56
N PHE A 135 17.34 -4.98 -13.55
CA PHE A 135 16.00 -5.58 -13.47
C PHE A 135 15.26 -5.45 -14.79
N ASP A 136 14.62 -6.54 -15.22
CA ASP A 136 13.62 -6.48 -16.28
C ASP A 136 12.37 -5.79 -15.75
N HIS A 137 11.80 -4.86 -16.54
CA HIS A 137 10.77 -3.97 -16.08
C HIS A 137 9.65 -3.74 -17.11
N ILE A 138 8.41 -3.78 -16.65
CA ILE A 138 7.24 -3.35 -17.41
C ILE A 138 6.65 -2.09 -16.78
N HIS A 139 6.61 -1.01 -17.56
CA HIS A 139 5.95 0.23 -17.17
C HIS A 139 4.57 0.31 -17.84
N VAL A 140 3.51 0.18 -17.06
CA VAL A 140 2.12 0.22 -17.53
C VAL A 140 1.59 1.64 -17.45
N THR A 141 1.19 2.18 -18.60
CA THR A 141 0.51 3.47 -18.67
C THR A 141 -0.96 3.25 -19.02
N ALA A 142 -1.87 3.73 -18.18
CA ALA A 142 -3.29 3.67 -18.45
C ALA A 142 -3.72 4.70 -19.50
N ASN A 143 -4.92 4.51 -20.05
CA ASN A 143 -5.60 5.61 -20.73
C ASN A 143 -5.85 6.73 -19.72
N MET A 144 -5.19 7.87 -19.91
CA MET A 144 -5.19 8.98 -18.93
C MET A 144 -6.57 9.63 -18.78
N GLU A 145 -7.40 9.59 -19.81
CA GLU A 145 -8.77 10.10 -19.74
C GLU A 145 -9.65 9.23 -18.83
N VAL A 146 -9.59 7.91 -19.03
CA VAL A 146 -10.29 6.94 -18.16
C VAL A 146 -9.80 7.06 -16.71
N LEU A 147 -8.49 7.16 -16.51
CA LEU A 147 -7.91 7.31 -15.19
C LEU A 147 -8.38 8.60 -14.50
N ARG A 148 -8.46 9.71 -15.23
CA ARG A 148 -8.98 10.99 -14.72
C ARG A 148 -10.45 10.89 -14.31
N ILE A 149 -11.28 10.21 -15.11
CA ILE A 149 -12.70 10.00 -14.80
C ILE A 149 -12.84 9.16 -13.52
N LEU A 150 -12.12 8.04 -13.41
CA LEU A 150 -12.16 7.18 -12.24
C LEU A 150 -11.67 7.88 -10.97
N ASN A 151 -10.60 8.68 -11.07
CA ASN A 151 -10.10 9.46 -9.95
C ASN A 151 -11.11 10.56 -9.53
N ARG A 152 -11.79 11.19 -10.48
CA ARG A 152 -12.87 12.15 -10.20
C ARG A 152 -14.05 11.50 -9.49
N ILE A 153 -14.51 10.35 -9.96
CA ILE A 153 -15.57 9.59 -9.30
C ILE A 153 -15.13 9.20 -7.88
N GLY A 154 -13.92 8.68 -7.72
CA GLY A 154 -13.37 8.36 -6.41
C GLY A 154 -13.32 9.54 -5.45
N LEU A 155 -12.98 10.73 -5.95
CA LEU A 155 -13.01 11.96 -5.14
C LEU A 155 -14.43 12.35 -4.72
N ILE A 156 -15.38 12.34 -5.66
CA ILE A 156 -16.77 12.80 -5.41
C ILE A 156 -17.50 11.81 -4.51
N GLU A 157 -17.43 10.51 -4.80
CA GLU A 157 -18.24 9.48 -4.12
C GLU A 157 -17.60 8.96 -2.82
N MET A 158 -16.26 9.00 -2.72
CA MET A 158 -15.53 8.38 -1.61
C MET A 158 -14.53 9.30 -0.92
N GLY A 159 -14.35 10.54 -1.39
CA GLY A 159 -13.31 11.43 -0.89
C GLY A 159 -11.88 10.94 -1.20
N PHE A 160 -11.71 10.05 -2.18
CA PHE A 160 -10.43 9.41 -2.50
C PHE A 160 -9.98 9.67 -3.95
N PRO A 161 -9.11 10.67 -4.19
CA PRO A 161 -8.74 11.13 -5.53
C PRO A 161 -7.84 10.17 -6.34
N TYR A 162 -7.34 9.10 -5.73
CA TYR A 162 -6.44 8.11 -6.36
C TYR A 162 -7.10 6.77 -6.63
N TYR A 163 -8.42 6.70 -6.62
CA TYR A 163 -9.17 5.45 -6.73
C TYR A 163 -8.86 4.69 -8.02
N GLY A 164 -8.90 5.39 -9.18
CA GLY A 164 -8.57 4.78 -10.47
C GLY A 164 -7.13 4.29 -10.55
N TRP A 165 -6.19 5.02 -9.94
CA TRP A 165 -4.80 4.61 -9.89
C TRP A 165 -4.60 3.36 -9.01
N LEU A 166 -5.25 3.30 -7.85
CA LEU A 166 -5.21 2.13 -6.97
C LEU A 166 -5.75 0.87 -7.65
N ILE A 167 -6.89 0.97 -8.35
CA ILE A 167 -7.42 -0.13 -9.16
C ILE A 167 -6.40 -0.54 -10.24
N GLY A 168 -5.80 0.44 -10.92
CA GLY A 168 -4.81 0.20 -11.96
C GLY A 168 -3.58 -0.57 -11.49
N ILE A 169 -3.06 -0.24 -10.30
CA ILE A 169 -1.93 -0.96 -9.70
C ILE A 169 -2.24 -2.45 -9.58
N HIS A 170 -3.37 -2.80 -8.98
CA HIS A 170 -3.70 -4.20 -8.73
C HIS A 170 -4.07 -4.92 -10.03
N THR A 171 -4.99 -4.37 -10.81
CA THR A 171 -5.51 -5.06 -12.01
C THR A 171 -4.45 -5.27 -13.08
N SER A 172 -3.53 -4.31 -13.28
CA SER A 172 -2.46 -4.45 -14.29
C SER A 172 -1.46 -5.54 -13.91
N VAL A 173 -1.07 -5.61 -12.64
CA VAL A 173 -0.13 -6.63 -12.15
C VAL A 173 -0.72 -8.03 -12.26
N PHE A 174 -1.98 -8.23 -11.86
CA PHE A 174 -2.67 -9.52 -12.02
C PHE A 174 -2.81 -9.92 -13.49
N ARG A 175 -3.14 -8.96 -14.36
CA ARG A 175 -3.25 -9.22 -15.80
C ARG A 175 -1.93 -9.64 -16.41
N ILE A 176 -0.83 -8.98 -16.08
CA ILE A 176 0.52 -9.36 -16.52
C ILE A 176 0.88 -10.75 -15.99
N ALA A 177 0.63 -11.00 -14.69
CA ALA A 177 0.89 -12.30 -14.06
C ALA A 177 0.16 -13.43 -14.79
N GLN A 178 -1.12 -13.23 -15.11
CA GLN A 178 -1.92 -14.20 -15.86
C GLN A 178 -1.37 -14.43 -17.28
N GLN A 179 -1.09 -13.35 -18.01
CA GLN A 179 -0.58 -13.44 -19.39
C GLN A 179 0.77 -14.14 -19.47
N MET A 180 1.65 -13.88 -18.51
CA MET A 180 2.99 -14.46 -18.43
C MET A 180 3.05 -15.77 -17.65
N LYS A 181 1.91 -16.24 -17.13
CA LYS A 181 1.80 -17.47 -16.31
C LYS A 181 2.69 -17.46 -15.07
N ILE A 182 2.85 -16.29 -14.45
CA ILE A 182 3.62 -16.12 -13.22
C ILE A 182 2.64 -16.20 -12.03
N ASN A 183 2.86 -17.15 -11.13
CA ASN A 183 1.92 -17.48 -10.04
C ASN A 183 2.30 -16.87 -8.69
N LEU A 184 3.33 -16.02 -8.63
CA LEU A 184 3.80 -15.40 -7.41
C LEU A 184 3.99 -13.89 -7.62
N ILE A 185 3.33 -13.11 -6.79
CA ILE A 185 3.41 -11.64 -6.83
C ILE A 185 3.80 -11.14 -5.44
N PHE A 186 4.78 -10.24 -5.39
CA PHE A 186 5.17 -9.51 -4.17
C PHE A 186 4.76 -8.05 -4.28
N TYR A 187 3.96 -7.62 -3.31
CA TYR A 187 3.72 -6.21 -3.05
C TYR A 187 4.59 -5.77 -1.88
N ALA A 188 5.21 -4.60 -2.00
CA ALA A 188 6.03 -4.02 -0.94
C ALA A 188 5.17 -3.13 -0.05
N GLU A 189 4.19 -3.76 0.60
CA GLU A 189 3.24 -3.08 1.49
C GLU A 189 3.54 -3.42 2.94
N ASP A 190 3.13 -2.54 3.85
CA ASP A 190 3.22 -2.80 5.29
C ASP A 190 2.40 -4.03 5.69
N GLY A 191 2.80 -4.68 6.79
CA GLY A 191 2.14 -5.88 7.30
C GLY A 191 0.64 -5.70 7.56
N GLU A 192 0.18 -4.49 7.85
CA GLU A 192 -1.23 -4.14 8.00
C GLU A 192 -2.00 -4.27 6.68
N VAL A 193 -1.39 -3.94 5.55
CA VAL A 193 -2.00 -4.07 4.21
C VAL A 193 -1.95 -5.52 3.73
N ALA A 194 -0.90 -6.26 4.08
CA ALA A 194 -0.78 -7.67 3.73
C ALA A 194 -1.86 -8.55 4.41
N GLU A 195 -2.37 -8.17 5.56
CA GLU A 195 -3.51 -8.86 6.19
C GLU A 195 -4.83 -8.61 5.45
N TRP A 196 -5.00 -7.45 4.82
CA TRP A 196 -6.14 -7.15 3.97
C TRP A 196 -6.23 -8.06 2.74
N LEU A 197 -5.08 -8.37 2.14
CA LEU A 197 -4.99 -9.24 0.98
C LEU A 197 -5.24 -10.72 1.32
N LYS A 198 -5.04 -11.14 2.58
CA LYS A 198 -5.39 -12.49 3.06
C LYS A 198 -6.89 -12.70 3.25
N ALA A 199 -7.67 -11.63 3.37
CA ALA A 199 -9.12 -11.69 3.57
C ALA A 199 -9.93 -11.74 2.26
N ALA A 200 -9.29 -11.60 1.10
CA ALA A 200 -9.93 -11.79 -0.19
C ALA A 200 -9.83 -13.28 -0.59
N PRO A 201 -10.93 -14.04 -0.63
CA PRO A 201 -10.90 -15.39 -1.19
C PRO A 201 -10.56 -15.29 -2.68
N CYS A 202 -9.54 -16.02 -3.09
CA CYS A 202 -9.24 -16.26 -4.50
C CYS A 202 -10.31 -17.14 -5.12
#